data_64e89ac42943ff18644fd52d74718320
#
_entry.id   64e89ac42943ff18644fd52d74718320
#
_cell.length_a   1.000
_cell.length_b   1.000
_cell.length_c   1.000
_cell.angle_alpha   90.00
_cell.angle_beta   90.00
_cell.angle_gamma   90.00
#
_symmetry.space_group_name_H-M   'P 1'
#
loop_
_entity.id
_entity.type
_entity.pdbx_description
1 polymer ?
#
loop_
_entity_poly.entity_id
_entity_poly.type
_entity_poly.pdbx_seq_one_letter_code
_entity_poly.pdbx_strand_id
1 'polypeptide(L)'
;MRRLIFATQKLDPGDPVLAATVPMVRALAARVDEVVVLCDSAVPGVVPANVTVREFGASTQAQRGAKFVAALVRELRPRPLGVVAHMVPLYAVLAAPVVRPLGVPLVLWYTHWKGHAVVRAAEKLSTAVISVDRRSFPLASQKVHAIGHGIDLSEFACAEPLGANDGLRALVLGRYSPAKGIETIVRAAALAGVHVELHGSDAEFEDYKRGLERLALDVGADVALGGPVARADLPALFARSDVLVNNMRAGAPDKVVYEAAASCVPVLASNPVFDDLLPEELRFDRDDPAMLAERLRSLDRRRRPELREVVVARHSVDHWADGVLATVRRP
;
A
#
# COMPACT_ATOMS: atom_id res chain seq x y z
N MET A 1 -23.75 8.14 19.48
CA MET A 1 -23.00 8.55 18.28
C MET A 1 -21.73 7.73 18.19
N ARG A 2 -21.57 6.95 17.13
CA ARG A 2 -20.34 6.18 16.85
C ARG A 2 -19.34 7.06 16.13
N ARG A 3 -18.34 7.54 16.85
CA ARG A 3 -17.32 8.47 16.36
C ARG A 3 -15.95 7.82 16.35
N LEU A 4 -15.17 7.97 15.27
CA LEU A 4 -13.82 7.45 15.13
C LEU A 4 -12.84 8.59 14.85
N ILE A 5 -11.67 8.58 15.49
CA ILE A 5 -10.56 9.50 15.16
C ILE A 5 -9.55 8.75 14.30
N PHE A 6 -9.19 9.34 13.15
CA PHE A 6 -8.22 8.79 12.21
C PHE A 6 -7.09 9.79 11.97
N ALA A 7 -5.89 9.46 12.46
CA ALA A 7 -4.71 10.32 12.31
C ALA A 7 -3.84 9.85 11.16
N THR A 8 -3.57 10.72 10.20
CA THR A 8 -2.75 10.43 9.00
C THR A 8 -1.89 11.63 8.61
N GLN A 9 -1.01 11.47 7.61
CA GLN A 9 -0.19 12.60 7.13
C GLN A 9 -1.00 13.51 6.21
N LYS A 10 -1.59 12.94 5.17
CA LYS A 10 -2.30 13.72 4.14
C LYS A 10 -3.62 13.09 3.76
N LEU A 11 -4.54 13.94 3.35
CA LEU A 11 -5.81 13.57 2.75
C LEU A 11 -5.89 14.21 1.36
N ASP A 12 -5.17 13.61 0.39
CA ASP A 12 -4.97 14.12 -0.95
C ASP A 12 -5.08 12.98 -1.97
N PRO A 13 -6.07 12.97 -2.86
CA PRO A 13 -6.23 11.94 -3.88
C PRO A 13 -5.15 11.98 -4.97
N GLY A 14 -4.41 13.07 -5.09
CA GLY A 14 -3.29 13.22 -6.03
C GLY A 14 -1.93 12.85 -5.43
N ASP A 15 -1.84 12.53 -4.13
CA ASP A 15 -0.57 12.17 -3.51
C ASP A 15 -0.10 10.78 -4.00
N PRO A 16 1.14 10.65 -4.52
CA PRO A 16 1.62 9.41 -5.12
C PRO A 16 1.73 8.22 -4.15
N VAL A 17 1.71 8.49 -2.84
CA VAL A 17 1.85 7.46 -1.79
C VAL A 17 0.57 7.30 -0.97
N LEU A 18 -0.08 8.41 -0.64
CA LEU A 18 -1.19 8.47 0.32
C LEU A 18 -2.57 8.66 -0.32
N ALA A 19 -2.68 8.71 -1.66
CA ALA A 19 -3.97 8.86 -2.36
C ALA A 19 -5.06 7.88 -1.86
N ALA A 20 -4.66 6.64 -1.53
CA ALA A 20 -5.57 5.62 -1.01
C ALA A 20 -6.15 5.94 0.39
N THR A 21 -5.65 6.96 1.09
CA THR A 21 -6.22 7.38 2.39
C THR A 21 -7.63 7.94 2.22
N VAL A 22 -7.92 8.58 1.08
CA VAL A 22 -9.26 9.14 0.80
C VAL A 22 -10.34 8.05 0.74
N PRO A 23 -10.24 6.99 -0.10
CA PRO A 23 -11.21 5.90 -0.10
C PRO A 23 -11.28 5.16 1.25
N MET A 24 -10.17 5.02 1.98
CA MET A 24 -10.17 4.45 3.34
C MET A 24 -11.04 5.26 4.31
N VAL A 25 -10.89 6.59 4.31
CA VAL A 25 -11.71 7.49 5.15
C VAL A 25 -13.18 7.45 4.73
N ARG A 26 -13.49 7.40 3.43
CA ARG A 26 -14.85 7.25 2.91
C ARG A 26 -15.51 5.95 3.39
N ALA A 27 -14.77 4.85 3.33
CA ALA A 27 -15.26 3.54 3.77
C ALA A 27 -15.53 3.50 5.29
N LEU A 28 -14.70 4.14 6.11
CA LEU A 28 -14.95 4.32 7.54
C LEU A 28 -16.17 5.20 7.77
N ALA A 29 -16.30 6.31 7.05
CA ALA A 29 -17.43 7.25 7.18
C ALA A 29 -18.78 6.60 6.83
N ALA A 30 -18.80 5.64 5.90
CA ALA A 30 -20.01 4.86 5.59
C ALA A 30 -20.45 3.93 6.73
N ARG A 31 -19.62 3.68 7.75
CA ARG A 31 -19.84 2.71 8.82
C ARG A 31 -20.02 3.29 10.21
N VAL A 32 -19.74 4.58 10.38
CA VAL A 32 -19.86 5.28 11.66
C VAL A 32 -20.63 6.60 11.47
N ASP A 33 -21.10 7.16 12.56
CA ASP A 33 -21.87 8.41 12.50
C ASP A 33 -20.97 9.61 12.17
N GLU A 34 -19.70 9.59 12.63
CA GLU A 34 -18.70 10.62 12.35
C GLU A 34 -17.29 10.03 12.31
N VAL A 35 -16.47 10.48 11.34
CA VAL A 35 -15.03 10.31 11.33
C VAL A 35 -14.35 11.66 11.49
N VAL A 36 -13.44 11.77 12.48
CA VAL A 36 -12.57 12.93 12.60
C VAL A 36 -11.21 12.58 12.06
N VAL A 37 -10.79 13.23 10.98
CA VAL A 37 -9.46 13.06 10.41
C VAL A 37 -8.53 14.15 10.96
N LEU A 38 -7.47 13.72 11.62
CA LEU A 38 -6.35 14.59 12.01
C LEU A 38 -5.23 14.41 10.99
N CYS A 39 -4.85 15.44 10.26
CA CYS A 39 -3.82 15.35 9.21
C CYS A 39 -2.94 16.60 9.13
N ASP A 40 -1.76 16.46 8.51
CA ASP A 40 -0.89 17.62 8.24
C ASP A 40 -1.53 18.58 7.24
N SER A 41 -2.16 18.02 6.20
CA SER A 41 -2.86 18.78 5.16
C SER A 41 -3.95 17.95 4.49
N ALA A 42 -4.95 18.63 3.95
CA ALA A 42 -6.05 18.00 3.21
C ALA A 42 -6.45 18.82 1.98
N VAL A 43 -6.90 18.13 0.93
CA VAL A 43 -7.60 18.76 -0.20
C VAL A 43 -9.07 18.93 0.19
N PRO A 44 -9.65 20.13 0.09
CA PRO A 44 -11.05 20.36 0.41
C PRO A 44 -12.01 19.55 -0.48
N GLY A 45 -13.15 19.13 0.08
CA GLY A 45 -14.23 18.49 -0.67
C GLY A 45 -14.02 17.03 -1.08
N VAL A 46 -12.90 16.40 -0.67
CA VAL A 46 -12.59 15.01 -1.05
C VAL A 46 -13.26 13.95 -0.17
N VAL A 47 -13.91 14.34 0.90
CA VAL A 47 -14.57 13.44 1.88
C VAL A 47 -16.04 13.78 2.08
N PRO A 48 -16.88 12.83 2.53
CA PRO A 48 -18.32 13.07 2.76
C PRO A 48 -18.58 13.99 3.96
N ALA A 49 -19.83 14.48 4.06
CA ALA A 49 -20.25 15.49 5.04
C ALA A 49 -20.09 15.05 6.52
N ASN A 50 -20.12 13.73 6.80
CA ASN A 50 -19.91 13.20 8.14
C ASN A 50 -18.43 12.99 8.50
N VAL A 51 -17.52 13.58 7.73
CA VAL A 51 -16.08 13.62 8.03
C VAL A 51 -15.66 15.02 8.40
N THR A 52 -15.18 15.19 9.63
CA THR A 52 -14.57 16.43 10.11
C THR A 52 -13.07 16.36 9.93
N VAL A 53 -12.49 17.30 9.17
CA VAL A 53 -11.03 17.37 8.96
C VAL A 53 -10.43 18.44 9.88
N ARG A 54 -9.33 18.09 10.54
CA ARG A 54 -8.54 19.00 11.39
C ARG A 54 -7.08 18.97 10.94
N GLU A 55 -6.64 20.02 10.33
CA GLU A 55 -5.25 20.17 9.90
C GLU A 55 -4.38 20.66 11.07
N PHE A 56 -3.22 20.01 11.23
CA PHE A 56 -2.25 20.35 12.26
C PHE A 56 -0.85 20.62 11.68
N GLY A 57 -0.71 20.76 10.38
CA GLY A 57 0.56 21.02 9.72
C GLY A 57 1.34 22.19 10.33
N ALA A 58 2.65 22.05 10.37
CA ALA A 58 3.56 23.08 10.88
C ALA A 58 4.95 22.95 10.25
N SER A 59 5.74 24.02 10.33
CA SER A 59 7.09 24.10 9.76
C SER A 59 8.11 23.19 10.47
N THR A 60 7.93 22.93 11.78
CA THR A 60 8.82 22.06 12.55
C THR A 60 8.10 20.82 13.09
N GLN A 61 8.85 19.74 13.30
CA GLN A 61 8.30 18.51 13.87
C GLN A 61 7.74 18.70 15.28
N ALA A 62 8.41 19.51 16.12
CA ALA A 62 7.96 19.79 17.48
C ALA A 62 6.61 20.53 17.48
N GLN A 63 6.47 21.57 16.65
CA GLN A 63 5.21 22.31 16.50
C GLN A 63 4.10 21.41 15.94
N ARG A 64 4.42 20.56 14.97
CA ARG A 64 3.49 19.60 14.40
C ARG A 64 2.98 18.63 15.46
N GLY A 65 3.88 18.06 16.28
CA GLY A 65 3.51 17.19 17.39
C GLY A 65 2.62 17.89 18.42
N ALA A 66 2.94 19.12 18.81
CA ALA A 66 2.13 19.90 19.77
C ALA A 66 0.74 20.21 19.20
N LYS A 67 0.64 20.64 17.95
CA LYS A 67 -0.65 20.88 17.27
C LYS A 67 -1.48 19.60 17.13
N PHE A 68 -0.83 18.47 16.80
CA PHE A 68 -1.50 17.17 16.74
C PHE A 68 -2.13 16.81 18.11
N VAL A 69 -1.37 16.91 19.19
CA VAL A 69 -1.88 16.60 20.53
C VAL A 69 -3.02 17.55 20.91
N ALA A 70 -2.89 18.86 20.65
CA ALA A 70 -3.94 19.84 20.92
C ALA A 70 -5.23 19.55 20.12
N ALA A 71 -5.11 19.17 18.83
CA ALA A 71 -6.24 18.77 18.01
C ALA A 71 -6.89 17.50 18.55
N LEU A 72 -6.08 16.49 18.90
CA LEU A 72 -6.57 15.23 19.48
C LEU A 72 -7.36 15.49 20.76
N VAL A 73 -6.83 16.27 21.72
CA VAL A 73 -7.50 16.57 22.99
C VAL A 73 -8.86 17.22 22.78
N ARG A 74 -8.98 18.15 21.84
CA ARG A 74 -10.26 18.81 21.49
C ARG A 74 -11.31 17.81 21.00
N GLU A 75 -10.87 16.79 20.27
CA GLU A 75 -11.74 15.82 19.61
C GLU A 75 -12.05 14.57 20.48
N LEU A 76 -11.59 14.52 21.73
CA LEU A 76 -11.92 13.41 22.64
C LEU A 76 -13.30 13.55 23.30
N ARG A 77 -14.01 14.63 23.07
CA ARG A 77 -15.40 14.84 23.52
C ARG A 77 -16.30 15.17 22.33
N PRO A 78 -17.39 14.38 22.12
CA PRO A 78 -17.78 13.17 22.85
C PRO A 78 -16.76 12.05 22.66
N ARG A 79 -16.72 11.09 23.64
CA ARG A 79 -15.74 9.99 23.65
C ARG A 79 -15.81 9.19 22.34
N PRO A 80 -14.70 9.06 21.59
CA PRO A 80 -14.66 8.29 20.36
C PRO A 80 -14.64 6.78 20.64
N LEU A 81 -14.97 5.97 19.63
CA LEU A 81 -14.80 4.51 19.64
C LEU A 81 -13.32 4.13 19.82
N GLY A 82 -12.44 4.92 19.22
CA GLY A 82 -10.98 4.77 19.31
C GLY A 82 -10.25 5.75 18.43
N VAL A 83 -8.92 5.69 18.50
CA VAL A 83 -7.98 6.47 17.69
C VAL A 83 -7.16 5.53 16.84
N VAL A 84 -7.12 5.74 15.53
CA VAL A 84 -6.29 5.00 14.57
C VAL A 84 -5.13 5.90 14.15
N ALA A 85 -3.89 5.49 14.41
CA ALA A 85 -2.68 6.15 13.93
C ALA A 85 -2.24 5.46 12.62
N HIS A 86 -2.45 6.12 11.48
CA HIS A 86 -2.20 5.55 10.14
C HIS A 86 -0.79 5.86 9.67
N MET A 87 0.02 4.81 9.49
CA MET A 87 1.36 4.79 8.90
C MET A 87 2.42 5.66 9.59
N VAL A 88 2.08 6.44 10.60
CA VAL A 88 3.00 7.30 11.36
C VAL A 88 3.05 6.85 12.82
N PRO A 89 4.02 5.99 13.20
CA PRO A 89 4.12 5.47 14.57
C PRO A 89 4.23 6.55 15.65
N LEU A 90 4.81 7.70 15.29
CA LEU A 90 4.94 8.83 16.21
C LEU A 90 3.57 9.35 16.68
N TYR A 91 2.53 9.31 15.82
CA TYR A 91 1.18 9.73 16.25
C TYR A 91 0.62 8.81 17.33
N ALA A 92 0.89 7.51 17.25
CA ALA A 92 0.51 6.59 18.33
C ALA A 92 1.27 6.89 19.62
N VAL A 93 2.56 7.18 19.56
CA VAL A 93 3.37 7.54 20.73
C VAL A 93 2.85 8.82 21.40
N LEU A 94 2.54 9.85 20.60
CA LEU A 94 2.02 11.12 21.10
C LEU A 94 0.58 11.03 21.60
N ALA A 95 -0.25 10.18 21.00
CA ALA A 95 -1.63 9.98 21.42
C ALA A 95 -1.75 9.18 22.74
N ALA A 96 -0.87 8.22 22.96
CA ALA A 96 -0.98 7.27 24.07
C ALA A 96 -1.15 7.91 25.45
N PRO A 97 -0.34 8.92 25.88
CA PRO A 97 -0.49 9.54 27.20
C PRO A 97 -1.84 10.26 27.36
N VAL A 98 -2.48 10.63 26.26
CA VAL A 98 -3.76 11.34 26.26
C VAL A 98 -4.94 10.37 26.28
N VAL A 99 -4.92 9.33 25.42
CA VAL A 99 -6.09 8.46 25.21
C VAL A 99 -6.17 7.29 26.17
N ARG A 100 -5.02 6.73 26.62
CA ARG A 100 -4.99 5.57 27.50
C ARG A 100 -5.60 5.82 28.89
N PRO A 101 -5.33 6.95 29.58
CA PRO A 101 -6.00 7.25 30.85
C PRO A 101 -7.53 7.37 30.75
N LEU A 102 -8.03 7.68 29.54
CA LEU A 102 -9.45 7.76 29.25
C LEU A 102 -10.06 6.41 28.83
N GLY A 103 -9.27 5.36 28.78
CA GLY A 103 -9.71 4.04 28.29
C GLY A 103 -10.14 4.05 26.82
N VAL A 104 -9.65 5.01 26.02
CA VAL A 104 -9.92 5.06 24.57
C VAL A 104 -8.95 4.16 23.84
N PRO A 105 -9.42 3.18 23.05
CA PRO A 105 -8.55 2.30 22.28
C PRO A 105 -7.65 3.06 21.31
N LEU A 106 -6.36 2.70 21.27
CA LEU A 106 -5.37 3.23 20.36
C LEU A 106 -4.89 2.13 19.42
N VAL A 107 -5.17 2.25 18.14
CA VAL A 107 -4.80 1.27 17.12
C VAL A 107 -3.72 1.86 16.23
N LEU A 108 -2.60 1.16 16.08
CA LEU A 108 -1.56 1.50 15.12
C LEU A 108 -1.82 0.75 13.81
N TRP A 109 -2.07 1.46 12.70
CA TRP A 109 -1.96 0.92 11.36
C TRP A 109 -0.54 1.12 10.86
N TYR A 110 0.20 0.01 10.66
CA TYR A 110 1.57 0.08 10.14
C TYR A 110 1.90 -1.15 9.30
N THR A 111 2.31 -0.91 8.08
CA THR A 111 2.71 -1.93 7.12
C THR A 111 4.01 -1.52 6.44
N HIS A 112 5.12 -2.07 6.93
CA HIS A 112 6.47 -1.76 6.44
C HIS A 112 7.47 -2.77 6.99
N TRP A 113 8.49 -3.09 6.21
CA TRP A 113 9.53 -4.04 6.61
C TRP A 113 10.55 -3.48 7.62
N LYS A 114 10.68 -2.15 7.76
CA LYS A 114 11.61 -1.52 8.71
C LYS A 114 10.98 -1.38 10.11
N GLY A 115 11.65 -1.99 11.10
CA GLY A 115 11.39 -1.75 12.52
C GLY A 115 12.46 -0.82 13.11
N HIS A 116 12.02 0.22 13.82
CA HIS A 116 12.91 1.15 14.54
C HIS A 116 12.33 1.48 15.94
N ALA A 117 13.06 2.25 16.73
CA ALA A 117 12.70 2.51 18.14
C ALA A 117 11.28 3.09 18.31
N VAL A 118 10.87 4.00 17.41
CA VAL A 118 9.53 4.61 17.47
C VAL A 118 8.43 3.59 17.14
N VAL A 119 8.67 2.65 16.21
CA VAL A 119 7.71 1.55 15.95
C VAL A 119 7.55 0.66 17.17
N ARG A 120 8.66 0.31 17.83
CA ARG A 120 8.62 -0.47 19.08
C ARG A 120 7.86 0.25 20.20
N ALA A 121 8.08 1.54 20.36
CA ALA A 121 7.35 2.35 21.33
C ALA A 121 5.85 2.44 20.99
N ALA A 122 5.52 2.69 19.73
CA ALA A 122 4.14 2.76 19.26
C ALA A 122 3.41 1.41 19.46
N GLU A 123 4.04 0.29 19.12
CA GLU A 123 3.49 -1.05 19.35
C GLU A 123 3.18 -1.29 20.83
N LYS A 124 4.13 -1.00 21.72
CA LYS A 124 3.93 -1.18 23.18
C LYS A 124 2.79 -0.32 23.72
N LEU A 125 2.68 0.90 23.25
CA LEU A 125 1.69 1.88 23.71
C LEU A 125 0.31 1.68 23.10
N SER A 126 0.21 1.05 21.93
CA SER A 126 -1.06 0.78 21.25
C SER A 126 -1.81 -0.39 21.91
N THR A 127 -3.13 -0.32 21.90
CA THR A 127 -4.03 -1.40 22.32
C THR A 127 -3.93 -2.57 21.37
N ALA A 128 -3.90 -2.27 20.05
CA ALA A 128 -3.75 -3.24 18.97
C ALA A 128 -2.92 -2.63 17.84
N VAL A 129 -2.40 -3.50 16.99
CA VAL A 129 -1.73 -3.16 15.73
C VAL A 129 -2.50 -3.81 14.59
N ILE A 130 -2.71 -3.09 13.52
CA ILE A 130 -3.28 -3.61 12.28
C ILE A 130 -2.27 -3.46 11.15
N SER A 131 -2.20 -4.46 10.28
CA SER A 131 -1.32 -4.48 9.12
C SER A 131 -2.00 -5.19 7.95
N VAL A 132 -1.40 -5.12 6.77
CA VAL A 132 -1.89 -5.85 5.57
C VAL A 132 -1.86 -7.36 5.82
N ASP A 133 -0.72 -7.83 6.31
CA ASP A 133 -0.44 -9.21 6.68
C ASP A 133 0.44 -9.21 7.94
N ARG A 134 0.49 -10.31 8.68
CA ARG A 134 1.37 -10.42 9.87
C ARG A 134 2.85 -10.27 9.51
N ARG A 135 3.25 -10.78 8.33
CA ARG A 135 4.62 -10.67 7.79
C ARG A 135 4.99 -9.23 7.38
N SER A 136 4.00 -8.34 7.26
CA SER A 136 4.19 -6.94 6.91
C SER A 136 4.45 -6.02 8.11
N PHE A 137 4.39 -6.57 9.31
CA PHE A 137 4.76 -5.83 10.52
C PHE A 137 6.15 -6.26 10.99
N PRO A 138 7.09 -5.33 11.21
CA PRO A 138 8.52 -5.66 11.37
C PRO A 138 8.91 -6.20 12.75
N LEU A 139 7.97 -6.36 13.67
CA LEU A 139 8.22 -6.83 15.02
C LEU A 139 7.38 -8.07 15.30
N ALA A 140 7.93 -9.01 16.07
CA ALA A 140 7.15 -10.10 16.66
C ALA A 140 6.20 -9.53 17.71
N SER A 141 4.88 -9.55 17.44
CA SER A 141 3.86 -9.03 18.35
C SER A 141 2.55 -9.82 18.22
N GLN A 142 1.97 -10.16 19.39
CA GLN A 142 0.64 -10.80 19.44
C GLN A 142 -0.51 -9.82 19.19
N LYS A 143 -0.24 -8.51 19.21
CA LYS A 143 -1.24 -7.46 18.95
C LYS A 143 -1.58 -7.27 17.49
N VAL A 144 -0.85 -7.92 16.56
CA VAL A 144 -1.01 -7.71 15.11
C VAL A 144 -2.22 -8.45 14.58
N HIS A 145 -3.13 -7.71 13.96
CA HIS A 145 -4.27 -8.20 13.19
C HIS A 145 -4.05 -7.90 11.70
N ALA A 146 -4.06 -8.94 10.88
CA ALA A 146 -4.03 -8.81 9.43
C ALA A 146 -5.44 -8.45 8.94
N ILE A 147 -5.60 -7.29 8.28
CA ILE A 147 -6.90 -6.78 7.81
C ILE A 147 -6.90 -6.38 6.32
N GLY A 148 -5.91 -6.83 5.56
CA GLY A 148 -5.81 -6.49 4.14
C GLY A 148 -5.29 -5.08 3.87
N HIS A 149 -5.27 -4.70 2.59
CA HIS A 149 -4.60 -3.45 2.15
C HIS A 149 -5.54 -2.25 2.02
N GLY A 150 -6.85 -2.46 1.84
CA GLY A 150 -7.81 -1.39 1.59
C GLY A 150 -7.79 -0.90 0.14
N ILE A 151 -7.98 -1.80 -0.82
CA ILE A 151 -8.07 -1.49 -2.25
C ILE A 151 -9.48 -1.01 -2.59
N ASP A 152 -9.58 0.15 -3.21
CA ASP A 152 -10.86 0.63 -3.75
C ASP A 152 -11.16 -0.08 -5.07
N LEU A 153 -12.07 -1.05 -5.01
CA LEU A 153 -12.43 -1.87 -6.17
C LEU A 153 -13.20 -1.10 -7.24
N SER A 154 -13.73 0.09 -6.94
CA SER A 154 -14.40 0.94 -7.91
C SER A 154 -13.42 1.55 -8.92
N GLU A 155 -12.15 1.68 -8.53
CA GLU A 155 -11.08 2.18 -9.41
C GLU A 155 -10.51 1.09 -10.33
N PHE A 156 -10.66 -0.20 -9.98
CA PHE A 156 -10.00 -1.32 -10.67
C PHE A 156 -11.02 -2.36 -11.13
N ALA A 157 -11.50 -2.24 -12.36
CA ALA A 157 -12.31 -3.27 -13.02
C ALA A 157 -11.41 -4.33 -13.66
N CYS A 158 -11.94 -5.56 -13.86
CA CYS A 158 -11.24 -6.56 -14.68
C CYS A 158 -10.96 -6.00 -16.08
N ALA A 159 -9.71 -6.03 -16.47
CA ALA A 159 -9.30 -5.64 -17.80
C ALA A 159 -9.66 -6.73 -18.84
N GLU A 160 -9.99 -6.31 -20.05
CA GLU A 160 -10.21 -7.24 -21.15
C GLU A 160 -8.90 -7.98 -21.53
N PRO A 161 -8.99 -9.23 -22.00
CA PRO A 161 -7.81 -9.94 -22.49
C PRO A 161 -7.15 -9.21 -23.67
N LEU A 162 -5.81 -9.20 -23.68
CA LEU A 162 -5.06 -8.69 -24.83
C LEU A 162 -5.01 -9.73 -25.94
N GLY A 163 -4.90 -9.27 -27.21
CA GLY A 163 -4.75 -10.15 -28.36
C GLY A 163 -3.46 -10.98 -28.28
N ALA A 164 -3.53 -12.24 -28.72
CA ALA A 164 -2.40 -13.18 -28.63
C ALA A 164 -1.22 -12.87 -29.58
N ASN A 165 -1.40 -11.98 -30.56
CA ASN A 165 -0.46 -11.78 -31.66
C ASN A 165 0.70 -10.82 -31.36
N ASP A 166 0.64 -10.07 -30.26
CA ASP A 166 1.71 -9.18 -29.81
C ASP A 166 2.63 -9.92 -28.82
N GLY A 167 3.91 -9.56 -28.77
CA GLY A 167 4.84 -10.02 -27.74
C GLY A 167 4.30 -9.78 -26.34
N LEU A 168 4.81 -10.52 -25.34
CA LEU A 168 4.43 -10.34 -23.94
C LEU A 168 4.87 -8.96 -23.44
N ARG A 169 3.96 -8.23 -22.82
CA ARG A 169 4.18 -6.89 -22.24
C ARG A 169 4.18 -6.99 -20.71
N ALA A 170 5.35 -6.98 -20.13
CA ALA A 170 5.50 -6.99 -18.68
C ALA A 170 5.55 -5.56 -18.13
N LEU A 171 4.83 -5.32 -17.06
CA LEU A 171 4.74 -4.03 -16.36
C LEU A 171 5.46 -4.11 -15.01
N VAL A 172 6.22 -3.08 -14.67
CA VAL A 172 6.79 -2.87 -13.32
C VAL A 172 6.39 -1.50 -12.83
N LEU A 173 5.84 -1.43 -11.63
CA LEU A 173 5.39 -0.18 -11.02
C LEU A 173 6.08 0.09 -9.68
N GLY A 174 6.50 1.34 -9.48
CA GLY A 174 7.01 1.84 -8.22
C GLY A 174 8.35 2.55 -8.33
N ARG A 175 8.74 3.23 -7.28
CA ARG A 175 9.98 4.03 -7.24
C ARG A 175 11.19 3.20 -7.67
N TYR A 176 12.09 3.83 -8.42
CA TYR A 176 13.40 3.25 -8.70
C TYR A 176 14.19 3.11 -7.41
N SER A 177 14.35 1.89 -6.91
CA SER A 177 14.96 1.64 -5.60
C SER A 177 15.55 0.24 -5.55
N PRO A 178 16.72 0.03 -4.94
CA PRO A 178 17.30 -1.30 -4.74
C PRO A 178 16.38 -2.28 -4.01
N ALA A 179 15.44 -1.77 -3.19
CA ALA A 179 14.46 -2.61 -2.51
C ALA A 179 13.50 -3.33 -3.47
N LYS A 180 13.34 -2.81 -4.69
CA LYS A 180 12.49 -3.39 -5.74
C LYS A 180 13.20 -4.49 -6.55
N GLY A 181 14.52 -4.63 -6.45
CA GLY A 181 15.29 -5.64 -7.16
C GLY A 181 15.10 -5.61 -8.68
N ILE A 182 15.09 -4.40 -9.25
CA ILE A 182 14.79 -4.17 -10.69
C ILE A 182 15.85 -4.78 -11.58
N GLU A 183 17.10 -4.87 -11.13
CA GLU A 183 18.20 -5.51 -11.86
C GLU A 183 17.88 -6.96 -12.25
N THR A 184 17.24 -7.71 -11.35
CA THR A 184 16.79 -9.08 -11.62
C THR A 184 15.76 -9.10 -12.75
N ILE A 185 14.84 -8.12 -12.76
CA ILE A 185 13.80 -8.02 -13.80
C ILE A 185 14.41 -7.67 -15.14
N VAL A 186 15.37 -6.74 -15.19
CA VAL A 186 16.08 -6.37 -16.43
C VAL A 186 16.83 -7.58 -17.01
N ARG A 187 17.53 -8.33 -16.18
CA ARG A 187 18.23 -9.57 -16.62
C ARG A 187 17.26 -10.64 -17.10
N ALA A 188 16.14 -10.82 -16.40
CA ALA A 188 15.10 -11.76 -16.80
C ALA A 188 14.44 -11.37 -18.13
N ALA A 189 14.22 -10.08 -18.36
CA ALA A 189 13.71 -9.57 -19.63
C ALA A 189 14.61 -9.94 -20.81
N ALA A 190 15.94 -9.73 -20.67
CA ALA A 190 16.93 -10.14 -21.68
C ALA A 190 16.89 -11.65 -21.91
N LEU A 191 16.91 -12.46 -20.84
CA LEU A 191 16.86 -13.92 -20.95
C LEU A 191 15.56 -14.41 -21.59
N ALA A 192 14.44 -13.79 -21.31
CA ALA A 192 13.13 -14.19 -21.83
C ALA A 192 12.82 -13.64 -23.22
N GLY A 193 13.52 -12.59 -23.69
CA GLY A 193 13.18 -11.84 -24.91
C GLY A 193 11.85 -11.12 -24.80
N VAL A 194 11.56 -10.54 -23.64
CA VAL A 194 10.27 -9.90 -23.30
C VAL A 194 10.44 -8.41 -23.12
N HIS A 195 9.51 -7.64 -23.64
CA HIS A 195 9.44 -6.19 -23.38
C HIS A 195 8.96 -5.90 -21.96
N VAL A 196 9.70 -5.05 -21.25
CA VAL A 196 9.33 -4.57 -19.89
C VAL A 196 9.15 -3.06 -19.89
N GLU A 197 7.95 -2.62 -19.52
CA GLU A 197 7.64 -1.22 -19.27
C GLU A 197 7.69 -0.95 -17.76
N LEU A 198 8.59 -0.06 -17.31
CA LEU A 198 8.77 0.28 -15.91
C LEU A 198 8.42 1.74 -15.66
N HIS A 199 7.56 1.99 -14.67
CA HIS A 199 7.16 3.33 -14.29
C HIS A 199 7.39 3.60 -12.80
N GLY A 200 7.98 4.76 -12.51
CA GLY A 200 8.20 5.19 -11.13
C GLY A 200 8.96 6.49 -11.00
N SER A 201 9.01 6.99 -9.77
CA SER A 201 9.85 8.14 -9.42
C SER A 201 11.28 7.69 -9.15
N ASP A 202 12.24 8.45 -9.65
CA ASP A 202 13.68 8.32 -9.44
C ASP A 202 14.25 9.38 -8.48
N ALA A 203 13.40 10.28 -7.96
CA ALA A 203 13.81 11.47 -7.20
C ALA A 203 14.78 11.20 -6.03
N GLU A 204 14.74 10.00 -5.42
CA GLU A 204 15.64 9.60 -4.34
C GLU A 204 16.81 8.72 -4.83
N PHE A 205 16.77 8.22 -6.07
CA PHE A 205 17.64 7.16 -6.60
C PHE A 205 17.98 7.35 -8.09
N GLU A 206 18.31 8.56 -8.50
CA GLU A 206 18.62 8.88 -9.90
C GLU A 206 19.82 8.07 -10.43
N ASP A 207 20.87 7.89 -9.61
CA ASP A 207 22.03 7.06 -9.97
C ASP A 207 21.66 5.59 -10.19
N TYR A 208 20.69 5.10 -9.41
CA TYR A 208 20.19 3.74 -9.56
C TYR A 208 19.48 3.55 -10.91
N LYS A 209 18.62 4.49 -11.31
CA LYS A 209 17.98 4.45 -12.64
C LYS A 209 19.01 4.47 -13.76
N ARG A 210 20.01 5.37 -13.71
CA ARG A 210 21.12 5.38 -14.68
C ARG A 210 21.90 4.06 -14.72
N GLY A 211 22.04 3.39 -13.58
CA GLY A 211 22.62 2.05 -13.49
C GLY A 211 21.79 1.00 -14.22
N LEU A 212 20.46 1.08 -14.11
CA LEU A 212 19.53 0.17 -14.81
C LEU A 212 19.54 0.39 -16.33
N GLU A 213 19.62 1.65 -16.79
CA GLU A 213 19.76 1.98 -18.22
C GLU A 213 21.03 1.34 -18.82
N ARG A 214 22.16 1.47 -18.14
CA ARG A 214 23.41 0.81 -18.54
C ARG A 214 23.28 -0.72 -18.54
N LEU A 215 22.73 -1.28 -17.46
CA LEU A 215 22.53 -2.72 -17.37
C LEU A 215 21.66 -3.25 -18.52
N ALA A 216 20.57 -2.54 -18.87
CA ALA A 216 19.71 -2.95 -19.97
C ALA A 216 20.46 -3.01 -21.30
N LEU A 217 21.31 -2.01 -21.59
CA LEU A 217 22.19 -2.01 -22.78
C LEU A 217 23.21 -3.16 -22.74
N ASP A 218 23.87 -3.35 -21.60
CA ASP A 218 24.93 -4.38 -21.44
C ASP A 218 24.41 -5.81 -21.65
N VAL A 219 23.16 -6.10 -21.24
CA VAL A 219 22.55 -7.41 -21.37
C VAL A 219 21.62 -7.54 -22.59
N GLY A 220 21.42 -6.48 -23.36
CA GLY A 220 20.53 -6.47 -24.52
C GLY A 220 19.03 -6.62 -24.15
N ALA A 221 18.61 -6.08 -23.01
CA ALA A 221 17.22 -6.14 -22.56
C ALA A 221 16.36 -5.08 -23.23
N ASP A 222 15.16 -5.45 -23.68
CA ASP A 222 14.15 -4.52 -24.16
C ASP A 222 13.34 -3.95 -22.96
N VAL A 223 13.82 -2.84 -22.40
CA VAL A 223 13.25 -2.21 -21.21
C VAL A 223 13.03 -0.72 -21.43
N ALA A 224 11.78 -0.26 -21.25
CA ALA A 224 11.41 1.15 -21.24
C ALA A 224 11.35 1.67 -19.79
N LEU A 225 12.21 2.63 -19.43
CA LEU A 225 12.31 3.22 -18.08
C LEU A 225 11.59 4.58 -18.04
N GLY A 226 10.30 4.56 -17.68
CA GLY A 226 9.42 5.73 -17.62
C GLY A 226 9.43 6.46 -16.28
N GLY A 227 8.80 7.64 -16.27
CA GLY A 227 8.54 8.43 -15.06
C GLY A 227 7.35 7.91 -14.23
N PRO A 228 6.97 8.65 -13.16
CA PRO A 228 5.82 8.29 -12.34
C PRO A 228 4.51 8.38 -13.15
N VAL A 229 3.58 7.49 -12.85
CA VAL A 229 2.23 7.44 -13.44
C VAL A 229 1.22 7.96 -12.42
N ALA A 230 0.27 8.79 -12.86
CA ALA A 230 -0.81 9.25 -12.01
C ALA A 230 -1.74 8.06 -11.65
N ARG A 231 -2.32 8.09 -10.44
CA ARG A 231 -3.20 7.01 -9.97
C ARG A 231 -4.37 6.75 -10.93
N ALA A 232 -4.94 7.82 -11.51
CA ALA A 232 -6.06 7.72 -12.46
C ALA A 232 -5.70 6.95 -13.75
N ASP A 233 -4.42 6.88 -14.12
CA ASP A 233 -3.95 6.21 -15.33
C ASP A 233 -3.60 4.73 -15.10
N LEU A 234 -3.53 4.27 -13.84
CA LEU A 234 -3.19 2.89 -13.51
C LEU A 234 -4.13 1.85 -14.14
N PRO A 235 -5.48 2.04 -14.16
CA PRO A 235 -6.37 1.08 -14.80
C PRO A 235 -6.08 0.89 -16.28
N ALA A 236 -5.82 1.98 -17.03
CA ALA A 236 -5.46 1.90 -18.44
C ALA A 236 -4.10 1.22 -18.65
N LEU A 237 -3.16 1.43 -17.76
CA LEU A 237 -1.84 0.80 -17.80
C LEU A 237 -1.96 -0.71 -17.54
N PHE A 238 -2.75 -1.14 -16.55
CA PHE A 238 -3.05 -2.55 -16.31
C PHE A 238 -3.78 -3.19 -17.51
N ALA A 239 -4.74 -2.49 -18.13
CA ALA A 239 -5.49 -3.02 -19.27
C ALA A 239 -4.59 -3.37 -20.47
N ARG A 240 -3.51 -2.61 -20.71
CA ARG A 240 -2.57 -2.83 -21.82
C ARG A 240 -1.37 -3.73 -21.49
N SER A 241 -1.30 -4.26 -20.27
CA SER A 241 -0.23 -5.14 -19.81
C SER A 241 -0.70 -6.59 -19.68
N ASP A 242 0.16 -7.55 -20.01
CA ASP A 242 -0.11 -8.98 -19.85
C ASP A 242 0.15 -9.43 -18.41
N VAL A 243 1.15 -8.83 -17.75
CA VAL A 243 1.59 -9.23 -16.42
C VAL A 243 2.20 -8.06 -15.66
N LEU A 244 1.93 -7.97 -14.37
CA LEU A 244 2.72 -7.15 -13.44
C LEU A 244 3.85 -8.01 -12.86
N VAL A 245 5.08 -7.50 -12.88
CA VAL A 245 6.24 -8.13 -12.22
C VAL A 245 6.61 -7.33 -10.98
N ASN A 246 6.72 -8.00 -9.84
CA ASN A 246 7.08 -7.39 -8.57
C ASN A 246 8.16 -8.19 -7.84
N ASN A 247 9.36 -7.63 -7.75
CA ASN A 247 10.51 -8.22 -7.04
C ASN A 247 10.83 -7.48 -5.74
N MET A 248 9.79 -6.96 -5.08
CA MET A 248 9.94 -6.22 -3.83
C MET A 248 10.46 -7.14 -2.71
N ARG A 249 11.36 -6.60 -1.87
CA ARG A 249 11.90 -7.35 -0.73
C ARG A 249 10.83 -7.84 0.23
N ALA A 250 11.10 -8.95 0.91
CA ALA A 250 10.21 -9.58 1.87
C ALA A 250 9.69 -8.61 2.95
N GLY A 251 8.45 -8.78 3.35
CA GLY A 251 7.77 -7.98 4.38
C GLY A 251 7.21 -6.64 3.90
N ALA A 252 7.38 -6.27 2.62
CA ALA A 252 6.78 -5.08 2.04
C ALA A 252 5.60 -5.45 1.11
N PRO A 253 4.35 -5.34 1.54
CA PRO A 253 3.18 -5.65 0.72
C PRO A 253 2.92 -4.51 -0.25
N ASP A 254 3.54 -4.58 -1.41
CA ASP A 254 3.44 -3.55 -2.43
C ASP A 254 2.01 -3.44 -2.96
N LYS A 255 1.40 -2.27 -2.84
CA LYS A 255 -0.02 -2.04 -3.16
C LYS A 255 -0.36 -2.38 -4.60
N VAL A 256 0.53 -2.09 -5.54
CA VAL A 256 0.32 -2.30 -6.96
C VAL A 256 0.06 -3.77 -7.33
N VAL A 257 0.54 -4.72 -6.52
CA VAL A 257 0.25 -6.16 -6.67
C VAL A 257 -1.25 -6.44 -6.48
N TYR A 258 -1.84 -5.86 -5.44
CA TYR A 258 -3.27 -6.02 -5.17
C TYR A 258 -4.13 -5.24 -6.17
N GLU A 259 -3.66 -4.09 -6.65
CA GLU A 259 -4.33 -3.28 -7.67
C GLU A 259 -4.34 -3.99 -9.04
N ALA A 260 -3.23 -4.61 -9.45
CA ALA A 260 -3.16 -5.45 -10.64
C ALA A 260 -4.06 -6.70 -10.52
N ALA A 261 -4.01 -7.39 -9.38
CA ALA A 261 -4.89 -8.53 -9.09
C ALA A 261 -6.37 -8.11 -9.09
N ALA A 262 -6.71 -6.93 -8.56
CA ALA A 262 -8.07 -6.36 -8.64
C ALA A 262 -8.50 -6.09 -10.08
N SER A 263 -7.56 -5.78 -10.97
CA SER A 263 -7.79 -5.61 -12.41
C SER A 263 -7.73 -6.92 -13.21
N CYS A 264 -7.70 -8.08 -12.53
CA CYS A 264 -7.57 -9.42 -13.11
C CYS A 264 -6.27 -9.62 -13.94
N VAL A 265 -5.28 -8.76 -13.80
CA VAL A 265 -3.99 -8.90 -14.47
C VAL A 265 -3.14 -9.94 -13.74
N PRO A 266 -2.54 -10.92 -14.43
CA PRO A 266 -1.57 -11.81 -13.85
C PRO A 266 -0.45 -11.05 -13.12
N VAL A 267 0.01 -11.58 -11.99
CA VAL A 267 1.11 -10.99 -11.22
C VAL A 267 2.19 -12.03 -10.99
N LEU A 268 3.42 -11.75 -11.37
CA LEU A 268 4.60 -12.51 -10.95
C LEU A 268 5.26 -11.78 -9.78
N ALA A 269 5.37 -12.43 -8.63
CA ALA A 269 5.99 -11.81 -7.46
C ALA A 269 6.90 -12.76 -6.68
N SER A 270 7.97 -12.19 -6.08
CA SER A 270 8.95 -12.93 -5.28
C SER A 270 8.76 -12.79 -3.76
N ASN A 271 7.89 -11.88 -3.32
CA ASN A 271 7.72 -11.61 -1.90
C ASN A 271 6.72 -12.58 -1.26
N PRO A 272 7.13 -13.36 -0.23
CA PRO A 272 6.25 -14.33 0.43
C PRO A 272 4.98 -13.74 1.05
N VAL A 273 4.91 -12.42 1.21
CA VAL A 273 3.67 -11.76 1.69
C VAL A 273 2.48 -11.98 0.75
N PHE A 274 2.74 -12.36 -0.50
CA PHE A 274 1.73 -12.63 -1.53
C PHE A 274 1.37 -14.12 -1.67
N ASP A 275 1.92 -15.02 -0.84
CA ASP A 275 1.66 -16.47 -0.94
C ASP A 275 0.17 -16.82 -0.84
N ASP A 276 -0.60 -16.06 -0.07
CA ASP A 276 -2.05 -16.25 0.08
C ASP A 276 -2.87 -15.66 -1.10
N LEU A 277 -2.23 -14.86 -1.95
CA LEU A 277 -2.84 -14.25 -3.14
C LEU A 277 -2.47 -15.01 -4.41
N LEU A 278 -1.20 -15.45 -4.52
CA LEU A 278 -0.62 -15.94 -5.77
C LEU A 278 -0.40 -17.47 -5.70
N PRO A 279 -0.90 -18.25 -6.66
CA PRO A 279 -0.54 -19.65 -6.82
C PRO A 279 0.94 -19.79 -7.16
N GLU A 280 1.47 -21.01 -7.03
CA GLU A 280 2.89 -21.30 -7.15
C GLU A 280 3.48 -20.90 -8.51
N GLU A 281 2.74 -21.13 -9.59
CA GLU A 281 3.18 -20.78 -10.95
C GLU A 281 3.35 -19.26 -11.18
N LEU A 282 2.79 -18.44 -10.32
CA LEU A 282 2.93 -16.97 -10.34
C LEU A 282 3.98 -16.45 -9.34
N ARG A 283 4.72 -17.34 -8.70
CA ARG A 283 5.81 -16.99 -7.76
C ARG A 283 7.16 -17.34 -8.33
N PHE A 284 8.17 -16.58 -7.94
CA PHE A 284 9.58 -16.84 -8.25
C PHE A 284 10.48 -16.45 -7.07
N ASP A 285 11.68 -16.98 -7.04
CA ASP A 285 12.65 -16.65 -6.00
C ASP A 285 13.26 -15.27 -6.25
N ARG A 286 13.33 -14.47 -5.20
CA ARG A 286 13.94 -13.16 -5.28
C ARG A 286 15.40 -13.30 -5.73
N ASP A 287 15.79 -12.35 -6.60
CA ASP A 287 17.15 -12.28 -7.14
C ASP A 287 17.55 -13.47 -8.06
N ASP A 288 16.55 -14.27 -8.52
CA ASP A 288 16.74 -15.33 -9.54
C ASP A 288 16.16 -14.88 -10.90
N PRO A 289 16.98 -14.29 -11.78
CA PRO A 289 16.53 -13.86 -13.10
C PRO A 289 16.21 -15.02 -14.04
N ALA A 290 16.82 -16.21 -13.85
CA ALA A 290 16.57 -17.38 -14.69
C ALA A 290 15.17 -17.94 -14.40
N MET A 291 14.79 -18.10 -13.14
CA MET A 291 13.46 -18.54 -12.74
C MET A 291 12.39 -17.53 -13.20
N LEU A 292 12.61 -16.21 -13.01
CA LEU A 292 11.68 -15.19 -13.51
C LEU A 292 11.53 -15.25 -15.04
N ALA A 293 12.63 -15.45 -15.79
CA ALA A 293 12.58 -15.58 -17.25
C ALA A 293 11.78 -16.82 -17.68
N GLU A 294 11.90 -17.93 -16.96
CA GLU A 294 11.10 -19.14 -17.20
C GLU A 294 9.60 -18.86 -16.95
N ARG A 295 9.27 -18.21 -15.83
CA ARG A 295 7.89 -17.82 -15.53
C ARG A 295 7.29 -16.89 -16.59
N LEU A 296 8.07 -15.93 -17.11
CA LEU A 296 7.64 -15.03 -18.19
C LEU A 296 7.37 -15.79 -19.49
N ARG A 297 8.23 -16.76 -19.87
CA ARG A 297 8.04 -17.55 -21.11
C ARG A 297 6.85 -18.51 -21.02
N SER A 298 6.61 -19.10 -19.84
CA SER A 298 5.55 -20.08 -19.61
C SER A 298 4.22 -19.46 -19.17
N LEU A 299 4.16 -18.11 -19.09
CA LEU A 299 2.98 -17.43 -18.57
C LEU A 299 1.75 -17.68 -19.44
N ASP A 300 0.70 -18.21 -18.83
CA ASP A 300 -0.64 -18.16 -19.40
C ASP A 300 -1.16 -16.70 -19.29
N ARG A 301 -1.28 -16.03 -20.46
CA ARG A 301 -1.63 -14.60 -20.57
C ARG A 301 -3.11 -14.30 -20.32
N ARG A 302 -3.90 -15.30 -19.93
CA ARG A 302 -5.32 -15.09 -19.61
C ARG A 302 -5.49 -14.15 -18.42
N ARG A 303 -6.57 -13.40 -18.39
CA ARG A 303 -6.94 -12.66 -17.18
C ARG A 303 -7.24 -13.63 -16.02
N ARG A 304 -6.98 -13.20 -14.80
CA ARG A 304 -7.04 -14.01 -13.57
C ARG A 304 -8.11 -13.48 -12.60
N PRO A 305 -9.42 -13.69 -12.90
CA PRO A 305 -10.49 -13.23 -12.01
C PRO A 305 -10.40 -13.86 -10.61
N GLU A 306 -9.81 -15.04 -10.47
CA GLU A 306 -9.54 -15.69 -9.21
C GLU A 306 -8.64 -14.86 -8.26
N LEU A 307 -7.69 -14.07 -8.80
CA LEU A 307 -6.89 -13.15 -7.98
C LEU A 307 -7.74 -11.99 -7.46
N ARG A 308 -8.66 -11.48 -8.29
CA ARG A 308 -9.60 -10.44 -7.86
C ARG A 308 -10.50 -10.93 -6.74
N GLU A 309 -10.99 -12.17 -6.78
CA GLU A 309 -11.82 -12.75 -5.74
C GLU A 309 -11.11 -12.71 -4.37
N VAL A 310 -9.82 -13.04 -4.32
CA VAL A 310 -9.01 -12.92 -3.10
C VAL A 310 -8.91 -11.47 -2.63
N VAL A 311 -8.69 -10.52 -3.56
CA VAL A 311 -8.63 -9.09 -3.21
C VAL A 311 -9.98 -8.59 -2.67
N VAL A 312 -11.10 -8.97 -3.29
CA VAL A 312 -12.45 -8.64 -2.82
C VAL A 312 -12.65 -9.13 -1.39
N ALA A 313 -12.32 -10.40 -1.14
CA ALA A 313 -12.58 -11.05 0.14
C ALA A 313 -11.69 -10.57 1.29
N ARG A 314 -10.43 -10.16 1.00
CA ARG A 314 -9.43 -9.94 2.05
C ARG A 314 -8.75 -8.56 2.00
N HIS A 315 -8.79 -7.86 0.87
CA HIS A 315 -8.00 -6.65 0.65
C HIS A 315 -8.83 -5.47 0.17
N SER A 316 -10.14 -5.61 -0.03
CA SER A 316 -11.01 -4.48 -0.38
C SER A 316 -11.02 -3.41 0.71
N VAL A 317 -11.31 -2.17 0.34
CA VAL A 317 -11.43 -1.06 1.28
C VAL A 317 -12.57 -1.29 2.27
N ASP A 318 -13.61 -2.01 1.86
CA ASP A 318 -14.73 -2.41 2.73
C ASP A 318 -14.28 -3.40 3.79
N HIS A 319 -13.59 -4.49 3.38
CA HIS A 319 -13.03 -5.47 4.32
C HIS A 319 -12.07 -4.80 5.31
N TRP A 320 -11.21 -3.91 4.81
CA TRP A 320 -10.28 -3.15 5.64
C TRP A 320 -11.02 -2.29 6.69
N ALA A 321 -12.05 -1.55 6.29
CA ALA A 321 -12.81 -0.69 7.20
C ALA A 321 -13.54 -1.49 8.29
N ASP A 322 -14.11 -2.64 7.93
CA ASP A 322 -14.72 -3.58 8.90
C ASP A 322 -13.68 -4.13 9.87
N GLY A 323 -12.48 -4.48 9.38
CA GLY A 323 -11.34 -4.92 10.20
C GLY A 323 -10.86 -3.86 11.18
N VAL A 324 -10.77 -2.58 10.76
CA VAL A 324 -10.46 -1.46 11.64
C VAL A 324 -11.48 -1.34 12.76
N LEU A 325 -12.77 -1.33 12.43
CA LEU A 325 -13.84 -1.17 13.43
C LEU A 325 -13.96 -2.37 14.37
N ALA A 326 -13.74 -3.58 13.87
CA ALA A 326 -13.69 -4.76 14.70
C ALA A 326 -12.53 -4.70 15.71
N THR A 327 -11.36 -4.20 15.27
CA THR A 327 -10.17 -4.08 16.13
C THR A 327 -10.35 -3.00 17.19
N VAL A 328 -10.92 -1.86 16.84
CA VAL A 328 -11.20 -0.76 17.79
C VAL A 328 -12.20 -1.17 18.88
N ARG A 329 -13.14 -2.09 18.59
CA ARG A 329 -14.17 -2.55 19.53
C ARG A 329 -13.72 -3.70 20.43
N ARG A 330 -12.58 -4.31 20.17
CA ARG A 330 -12.04 -5.37 21.05
C ARG A 330 -11.57 -4.75 22.36
N PRO A 331 -11.96 -5.33 23.50
CA PRO A 331 -11.59 -4.86 24.84
C PRO A 331 -10.09 -4.98 25.11
#